data_0f9afa4d146bcd490d554ee34c4062ac
#
_entry.id   0f9afa4d146bcd490d554ee34c4062ac
#
_cell.length_a   1.000
_cell.length_b   1.000
_cell.length_c   1.000
_cell.angle_alpha   90.00
_cell.angle_beta   90.00
_cell.angle_gamma   90.00
#
_symmetry.space_group_name_H-M   'P 1'
#
loop_
_entity.id
_entity.type
_entity.pdbx_description
1 polymer ?
#
loop_
_entity_poly.entity_id
_entity_poly.type
_entity_poly.pdbx_seq_one_letter_code
_entity_poly.pdbx_strand_id
1 'polypeptide(L)'
;MSTSLKPFIGITGGIGSGKSMICRIFSILGIPVFEADLAARNLCDTDPEVKSAITEEFGPQAYLADGSYNREGIKKILQKYPQDIEVLNRIIHPAVRKAATAWLETAPDAPFYLYESALITPKNKPEHLDQLIAVSCPLEERISHIQKRKHMNYMQTMQIIDIQPKPTSYMKGAKFIIENSQKTRIWPQIEHIYKSLGGIMLLLFISLSSFGQIKTMTFNIRLDTDSDGQDQWKYRAKHCAELIKYHEADIIGMQEAFVHQIKDFAKELPGYKWFGKGRDDGKEEGEFSPLFYNTQKFKLLKESTFWLSDSCEKVGFGWDAACRRVMTWGQFQEIKSGKKFYVFNTHFDHLGKIARRESAKLVLRKVAEIAGKSPAVITGDFNATPDDEPIQILADPTNPNKLTDAETISKNGHYGPISSFNGFKKEQEGRHIDYIFVKNGVRVNQHATHSETWENRYPTDHFPVSAVVELP
;
A
#
# COMPACT_ATOMS: atom_id res chain seq x y z
N MET A 1 -0.40 44.98 -14.19
CA MET A 1 -0.91 44.17 -13.07
C MET A 1 0.31 43.68 -12.32
N SER A 2 0.53 44.14 -11.08
CA SER A 2 1.67 43.74 -10.25
C SER A 2 1.57 42.24 -9.97
N THR A 3 2.45 41.44 -10.55
CA THR A 3 2.62 40.03 -10.19
C THR A 3 3.22 39.99 -8.79
N SER A 4 2.38 39.97 -7.76
CA SER A 4 2.80 39.66 -6.40
C SER A 4 3.48 38.30 -6.45
N LEU A 5 4.80 38.26 -6.25
CA LEU A 5 5.55 37.00 -6.12
C LEU A 5 4.91 36.19 -4.99
N LYS A 6 4.46 34.99 -5.31
CA LYS A 6 3.84 34.09 -4.33
C LYS A 6 4.87 33.69 -3.27
N PRO A 7 4.46 33.51 -2.01
CA PRO A 7 5.40 33.23 -0.92
C PRO A 7 6.22 31.95 -1.16
N PHE A 8 7.53 32.05 -0.93
CA PHE A 8 8.45 30.91 -0.93
C PHE A 8 8.88 30.60 0.50
N ILE A 9 8.40 29.50 1.05
CA ILE A 9 8.43 29.18 2.47
C ILE A 9 9.44 28.09 2.75
N GLY A 10 10.41 28.37 3.62
CA GLY A 10 11.35 27.36 4.08
C GLY A 10 10.68 26.37 5.04
N ILE A 11 10.90 25.07 4.86
CA ILE A 11 10.53 24.05 5.82
C ILE A 11 11.78 23.34 6.35
N THR A 12 11.93 23.37 7.68
CA THR A 12 13.12 22.86 8.37
C THR A 12 12.74 21.95 9.53
N GLY A 13 13.69 21.15 9.99
CA GLY A 13 13.52 20.22 11.10
C GLY A 13 14.62 19.16 11.13
N GLY A 14 15.04 18.77 12.31
CA GLY A 14 16.11 17.79 12.49
C GLY A 14 15.80 16.42 11.90
N ILE A 15 16.83 15.61 11.71
CA ILE A 15 16.66 14.23 11.25
C ILE A 15 15.67 13.47 12.13
N GLY A 16 14.80 12.69 11.53
CA GLY A 16 13.76 11.94 12.26
C GLY A 16 12.54 12.76 12.68
N SER A 17 12.49 14.09 12.43
CA SER A 17 11.33 14.92 12.77
C SER A 17 10.08 14.66 11.91
N GLY A 18 10.20 13.98 10.78
CA GLY A 18 9.10 13.72 9.85
C GLY A 18 8.89 14.83 8.80
N LYS A 19 9.87 15.75 8.63
CA LYS A 19 9.83 16.86 7.67
C LYS A 19 9.41 16.42 6.25
N SER A 20 10.03 15.38 5.70
CA SER A 20 9.70 14.89 4.34
C SER A 20 8.27 14.34 4.23
N MET A 21 7.72 13.77 5.32
CA MET A 21 6.30 13.38 5.36
C MET A 21 5.39 14.62 5.29
N ILE A 22 5.72 15.66 6.02
CA ILE A 22 4.97 16.93 6.00
C ILE A 22 5.04 17.56 4.60
N CYS A 23 6.22 17.60 3.97
CA CYS A 23 6.40 18.07 2.59
C CYS A 23 5.52 17.27 1.62
N ARG A 24 5.48 15.94 1.76
CA ARG A 24 4.62 15.08 0.94
C ARG A 24 3.13 15.39 1.12
N ILE A 25 2.68 15.70 2.34
CA ILE A 25 1.29 16.12 2.57
C ILE A 25 1.00 17.43 1.84
N PHE A 26 1.88 18.43 1.93
CA PHE A 26 1.73 19.67 1.18
C PHE A 26 1.74 19.45 -0.34
N SER A 27 2.58 18.55 -0.86
CA SER A 27 2.57 18.18 -2.28
C SER A 27 1.25 17.58 -2.73
N ILE A 28 0.62 16.72 -1.89
CA ILE A 28 -0.72 16.16 -2.15
C ILE A 28 -1.78 17.27 -2.19
N LEU A 29 -1.59 18.34 -1.41
CA LEU A 29 -2.45 19.54 -1.42
C LEU A 29 -2.16 20.47 -2.61
N GLY A 30 -1.30 20.09 -3.54
CA GLY A 30 -0.95 20.86 -4.72
C GLY A 30 0.11 21.95 -4.47
N ILE A 31 0.86 21.89 -3.37
CA ILE A 31 1.95 22.82 -3.07
C ILE A 31 3.26 22.22 -3.60
N PRO A 32 3.92 22.85 -4.59
CA PRO A 32 5.20 22.41 -5.10
C PRO A 32 6.29 22.53 -4.02
N VAL A 33 7.20 21.52 -3.96
CA VAL A 33 8.29 21.47 -2.99
C VAL A 33 9.62 21.38 -3.72
N PHE A 34 10.51 22.33 -3.45
CA PHE A 34 11.90 22.27 -3.87
C PHE A 34 12.72 21.59 -2.77
N GLU A 35 13.35 20.47 -3.11
CA GLU A 35 14.19 19.68 -2.20
C GLU A 35 15.65 20.13 -2.30
N ALA A 36 16.05 21.09 -1.45
CA ALA A 36 17.38 21.71 -1.53
C ALA A 36 18.54 20.72 -1.31
N ASP A 37 18.36 19.75 -0.39
CA ASP A 37 19.38 18.74 -0.11
C ASP A 37 19.58 17.78 -1.31
N LEU A 38 18.52 17.49 -2.07
CA LEU A 38 18.60 16.71 -3.30
C LEU A 38 19.20 17.52 -4.45
N ALA A 39 18.79 18.78 -4.59
CA ALA A 39 19.36 19.70 -5.58
C ALA A 39 20.87 19.89 -5.38
N ALA A 40 21.30 20.10 -4.13
CA ALA A 40 22.73 20.19 -3.81
C ALA A 40 23.53 18.94 -4.25
N ARG A 41 22.97 17.75 -4.01
CA ARG A 41 23.60 16.49 -4.44
C ARG A 41 23.71 16.40 -5.95
N ASN A 42 22.64 16.73 -6.66
CA ASN A 42 22.60 16.67 -8.13
C ASN A 42 23.59 17.69 -8.74
N LEU A 43 23.65 18.91 -8.21
CA LEU A 43 24.58 19.95 -8.69
C LEU A 43 26.05 19.54 -8.52
N CYS A 44 26.40 18.89 -7.42
CA CYS A 44 27.76 18.35 -7.26
C CYS A 44 28.13 17.31 -8.33
N ASP A 45 27.12 16.56 -8.83
CA ASP A 45 27.34 15.52 -9.84
C ASP A 45 27.21 16.05 -11.28
N THR A 46 26.46 17.14 -11.54
CA THR A 46 26.09 17.54 -12.91
C THR A 46 26.46 18.94 -13.31
N ASP A 47 26.65 19.90 -12.37
CA ASP A 47 26.92 21.30 -12.70
C ASP A 47 28.42 21.50 -12.93
N PRO A 48 28.88 21.94 -14.13
CA PRO A 48 30.29 22.11 -14.46
C PRO A 48 31.00 23.19 -13.60
N GLU A 49 30.31 24.28 -13.23
CA GLU A 49 30.86 25.35 -12.41
C GLU A 49 31.12 24.87 -10.99
N VAL A 50 30.15 24.13 -10.42
CA VAL A 50 30.29 23.51 -9.10
C VAL A 50 31.41 22.47 -9.09
N LYS A 51 31.47 21.63 -10.11
CA LYS A 51 32.54 20.62 -10.25
C LYS A 51 33.92 21.25 -10.32
N SER A 52 34.10 22.28 -11.12
CA SER A 52 35.36 23.01 -11.25
C SER A 52 35.77 23.63 -9.91
N ALA A 53 34.87 24.34 -9.25
CA ALA A 53 35.18 25.00 -7.97
C ALA A 53 35.50 23.99 -6.84
N ILE A 54 34.77 22.87 -6.78
CA ILE A 54 35.07 21.81 -5.80
C ILE A 54 36.44 21.15 -6.11
N THR A 55 36.76 20.95 -7.39
CA THR A 55 38.04 20.34 -7.79
C THR A 55 39.22 21.27 -7.48
N GLU A 56 39.01 22.58 -7.65
CA GLU A 56 40.05 23.60 -7.34
C GLU A 56 40.34 23.62 -5.82
N GLU A 57 39.32 23.58 -4.98
CA GLU A 57 39.48 23.69 -3.52
C GLU A 57 39.90 22.37 -2.84
N PHE A 58 39.32 21.23 -3.30
CA PHE A 58 39.50 19.93 -2.64
C PHE A 58 40.41 18.96 -3.43
N GLY A 59 40.87 19.38 -4.63
CA GLY A 59 41.68 18.56 -5.51
C GLY A 59 40.89 17.53 -6.34
N PRO A 60 41.55 16.88 -7.33
CA PRO A 60 40.89 15.95 -8.25
C PRO A 60 40.26 14.71 -7.57
N GLN A 61 40.72 14.36 -6.37
CA GLN A 61 40.16 13.27 -5.57
C GLN A 61 38.74 13.56 -5.07
N ALA A 62 38.22 14.77 -5.23
CA ALA A 62 36.84 15.13 -4.94
C ALA A 62 35.86 14.45 -5.89
N TYR A 63 36.34 13.90 -7.00
CA TYR A 63 35.58 13.15 -7.97
C TYR A 63 36.14 11.76 -8.22
N LEU A 64 35.30 10.80 -8.53
CA LEU A 64 35.69 9.44 -8.92
C LEU A 64 36.11 9.41 -10.41
N ALA A 65 36.70 8.30 -10.85
CA ALA A 65 37.12 8.12 -12.23
C ALA A 65 36.01 8.21 -13.28
N ASP A 66 34.76 7.92 -12.87
CA ASP A 66 33.56 8.07 -13.69
C ASP A 66 32.99 9.49 -13.71
N GLY A 67 33.66 10.44 -13.03
CA GLY A 67 33.24 11.82 -12.93
C GLY A 67 32.13 12.11 -11.91
N SER A 68 31.69 11.14 -11.12
CA SER A 68 30.74 11.33 -10.02
C SER A 68 31.41 11.91 -8.77
N TYR A 69 30.64 12.65 -7.97
CA TYR A 69 31.14 13.30 -6.76
C TYR A 69 31.52 12.27 -5.68
N ASN A 70 32.76 12.28 -5.25
CA ASN A 70 33.32 11.38 -4.25
C ASN A 70 32.94 11.78 -2.82
N ARG A 71 31.69 11.48 -2.43
CA ARG A 71 31.12 11.82 -1.11
C ARG A 71 31.94 11.28 0.06
N GLU A 72 32.43 10.05 -0.07
CA GLU A 72 33.23 9.43 0.99
C GLU A 72 34.61 10.05 1.11
N GLY A 73 35.21 10.43 -0.02
CA GLY A 73 36.50 11.18 -0.05
C GLY A 73 36.36 12.55 0.63
N ILE A 74 35.36 13.33 0.23
CA ILE A 74 35.08 14.64 0.83
C ILE A 74 34.74 14.52 2.31
N LYS A 75 33.92 13.53 2.70
CA LYS A 75 33.60 13.29 4.11
C LYS A 75 34.84 13.05 4.97
N LYS A 76 35.82 12.29 4.47
CA LYS A 76 37.11 12.07 5.16
C LYS A 76 37.91 13.36 5.29
N ILE A 77 37.93 14.23 4.26
CA ILE A 77 38.56 15.54 4.30
C ILE A 77 37.91 16.41 5.37
N LEU A 78 36.59 16.52 5.37
CA LEU A 78 35.83 17.31 6.35
C LEU A 78 35.93 16.77 7.78
N GLN A 79 36.10 15.47 7.97
CA GLN A 79 36.39 14.90 9.30
C GLN A 79 37.77 15.31 9.82
N LYS A 80 38.76 15.45 8.92
CA LYS A 80 40.12 15.87 9.27
C LYS A 80 40.22 17.39 9.43
N TYR A 81 39.49 18.12 8.61
CA TYR A 81 39.47 19.59 8.55
C TYR A 81 38.05 20.11 8.61
N PRO A 82 37.40 20.16 9.80
CA PRO A 82 35.98 20.53 9.95
C PRO A 82 35.62 21.93 9.44
N GLN A 83 36.58 22.88 9.43
CA GLN A 83 36.40 24.24 8.92
C GLN A 83 36.11 24.28 7.42
N ASP A 84 36.60 23.28 6.66
CA ASP A 84 36.43 23.23 5.20
C ASP A 84 35.00 23.06 4.76
N ILE A 85 34.09 22.72 5.70
CA ILE A 85 32.63 22.71 5.46
C ILE A 85 32.13 24.09 5.02
N GLU A 86 32.72 25.19 5.52
CA GLU A 86 32.34 26.54 5.14
C GLU A 86 32.78 26.85 3.70
N VAL A 87 33.93 26.31 3.27
CA VAL A 87 34.38 26.40 1.89
C VAL A 87 33.44 25.69 0.95
N LEU A 88 33.09 24.45 1.27
CA LEU A 88 32.15 23.66 0.48
C LEU A 88 30.77 24.35 0.40
N ASN A 89 30.29 24.90 1.51
CA ASN A 89 29.00 25.62 1.56
C ASN A 89 29.01 26.90 0.72
N ARG A 90 30.14 27.60 0.65
CA ARG A 90 30.31 28.80 -0.22
C ARG A 90 30.18 28.48 -1.70
N ILE A 91 30.55 27.27 -2.11
CA ILE A 91 30.40 26.79 -3.49
C ILE A 91 28.96 26.35 -3.75
N ILE A 92 28.42 25.51 -2.88
CA ILE A 92 27.13 24.80 -3.13
C ILE A 92 25.93 25.74 -2.92
N HIS A 93 25.92 26.57 -1.88
CA HIS A 93 24.73 27.35 -1.55
C HIS A 93 24.32 28.35 -2.65
N PRO A 94 25.22 29.08 -3.32
CA PRO A 94 24.85 29.93 -4.46
C PRO A 94 24.23 29.13 -5.63
N ALA A 95 24.82 27.98 -5.95
CA ALA A 95 24.32 27.11 -7.02
C ALA A 95 22.91 26.57 -6.70
N VAL A 96 22.67 26.15 -5.47
CA VAL A 96 21.34 25.71 -5.03
C VAL A 96 20.32 26.87 -5.08
N ARG A 97 20.72 28.09 -4.70
CA ARG A 97 19.84 29.26 -4.81
C ARG A 97 19.48 29.57 -6.27
N LYS A 98 20.47 29.53 -7.18
CA LYS A 98 20.25 29.69 -8.63
C LYS A 98 19.27 28.64 -9.16
N ALA A 99 19.45 27.37 -8.75
CA ALA A 99 18.57 26.26 -9.11
C ALA A 99 17.16 26.44 -8.54
N ALA A 100 17.01 26.91 -7.31
CA ALA A 100 15.70 27.15 -6.70
C ALA A 100 14.94 28.29 -7.42
N THR A 101 15.64 29.35 -7.82
CA THR A 101 15.03 30.46 -8.59
C THR A 101 14.57 29.98 -9.97
N ALA A 102 15.41 29.24 -10.69
CA ALA A 102 15.02 28.67 -11.99
C ALA A 102 13.86 27.67 -11.85
N TRP A 103 13.84 26.89 -10.76
CA TRP A 103 12.74 25.96 -10.50
C TRP A 103 11.40 26.70 -10.25
N LEU A 104 11.40 27.85 -9.55
CA LEU A 104 10.19 28.66 -9.33
C LEU A 104 9.56 29.16 -10.62
N GLU A 105 10.36 29.42 -11.68
CA GLU A 105 9.87 29.88 -12.97
C GLU A 105 9.08 28.77 -13.71
N THR A 106 9.38 27.52 -13.41
CA THR A 106 8.77 26.34 -14.08
C THR A 106 7.81 25.57 -13.19
N ALA A 107 7.76 25.91 -11.87
CA ALA A 107 6.88 25.23 -10.91
C ALA A 107 5.40 25.47 -11.25
N PRO A 108 4.53 24.45 -11.06
CA PRO A 108 3.10 24.61 -11.23
C PRO A 108 2.55 25.75 -10.37
N ASP A 109 1.52 26.45 -10.85
CA ASP A 109 0.90 27.55 -10.15
C ASP A 109 0.27 27.07 -8.81
N ALA A 110 0.66 27.70 -7.70
CA ALA A 110 0.23 27.36 -6.35
C ALA A 110 0.11 28.59 -5.47
N PRO A 111 -0.65 28.58 -4.37
CA PRO A 111 -0.77 29.74 -3.46
C PRO A 111 0.56 30.11 -2.80
N PHE A 112 1.45 29.16 -2.59
CA PHE A 112 2.83 29.33 -2.10
C PHE A 112 3.69 28.15 -2.55
N TYR A 113 4.99 28.23 -2.30
CA TYR A 113 5.97 27.19 -2.63
C TYR A 113 6.75 26.81 -1.37
N LEU A 114 7.20 25.55 -1.28
CA LEU A 114 8.05 25.08 -0.18
C LEU A 114 9.48 24.85 -0.63
N TYR A 115 10.43 25.25 0.24
CA TYR A 115 11.85 24.96 0.13
C TYR A 115 12.26 24.06 1.28
N GLU A 116 12.44 22.76 1.00
CA GLU A 116 12.81 21.76 2.02
C GLU A 116 14.32 21.74 2.24
N SER A 117 14.75 22.00 3.47
CA SER A 117 16.12 21.76 3.91
C SER A 117 16.20 21.48 5.41
N ALA A 118 17.09 20.55 5.79
CA ALA A 118 17.26 20.17 7.20
C ALA A 118 18.04 21.18 8.04
N LEU A 119 18.76 22.11 7.40
CA LEU A 119 19.77 22.95 8.05
C LEU A 119 19.39 24.42 8.13
N ILE A 120 18.15 24.81 7.79
CA ILE A 120 17.75 26.22 7.88
C ILE A 120 17.49 26.59 9.34
N THR A 121 18.15 27.64 9.77
CA THR A 121 17.89 28.34 11.04
C THR A 121 17.61 29.82 10.75
N PRO A 122 17.05 30.61 11.69
CA PRO A 122 16.86 32.04 11.47
C PRO A 122 18.15 32.79 11.12
N LYS A 123 19.30 32.31 11.58
CA LYS A 123 20.60 32.95 11.32
C LYS A 123 21.13 32.73 9.90
N ASN A 124 20.78 31.57 9.28
CA ASN A 124 21.25 31.20 7.94
C ASN A 124 20.08 31.03 6.96
N LYS A 125 18.91 31.60 7.28
CA LYS A 125 17.76 31.60 6.38
C LYS A 125 18.14 32.26 5.06
N PRO A 126 18.01 31.58 3.90
CA PRO A 126 18.23 32.20 2.61
C PRO A 126 17.32 33.42 2.43
N GLU A 127 17.87 34.53 1.89
CA GLU A 127 17.13 35.81 1.73
C GLU A 127 15.89 35.70 0.87
N HIS A 128 15.90 34.76 -0.10
CA HIS A 128 14.77 34.52 -1.00
C HIS A 128 13.61 33.75 -0.35
N LEU A 129 13.74 33.35 0.90
CA LEU A 129 12.64 32.70 1.65
C LEU A 129 11.90 33.73 2.50
N ASP A 130 10.59 33.82 2.33
CA ASP A 130 9.77 34.79 3.08
C ASP A 130 9.64 34.41 4.55
N GLN A 131 9.35 33.14 4.82
CA GLN A 131 9.01 32.64 6.15
C GLN A 131 9.56 31.22 6.37
N LEU A 132 9.52 30.74 7.62
CA LEU A 132 9.91 29.38 7.98
C LEU A 132 8.76 28.63 8.65
N ILE A 133 8.65 27.35 8.30
CA ILE A 133 7.92 26.32 9.02
C ILE A 133 8.94 25.41 9.69
N ALA A 134 8.86 25.24 11.02
CA ALA A 134 9.69 24.29 11.75
C ALA A 134 8.89 23.02 12.08
N VAL A 135 9.48 21.85 11.80
CA VAL A 135 8.90 20.56 12.18
C VAL A 135 9.59 20.07 13.44
N SER A 136 8.84 20.02 14.53
CA SER A 136 9.26 19.53 15.85
C SER A 136 8.79 18.09 16.05
N CYS A 137 9.62 17.28 16.74
CA CYS A 137 9.27 15.92 17.14
C CYS A 137 10.03 15.59 18.44
N PRO A 138 9.41 14.91 19.42
CA PRO A 138 10.07 14.50 20.64
C PRO A 138 11.32 13.64 20.35
N LEU A 139 12.36 13.80 21.18
CA LEU A 139 13.65 13.14 20.96
C LEU A 139 13.52 11.61 20.86
N GLU A 140 12.76 11.00 21.74
CA GLU A 140 12.53 9.54 21.78
C GLU A 140 11.89 9.04 20.46
N GLU A 141 10.92 9.78 19.95
CA GLU A 141 10.26 9.43 18.69
C GLU A 141 11.21 9.64 17.50
N ARG A 142 12.03 10.71 17.51
CA ARG A 142 13.07 10.93 16.49
C ARG A 142 14.07 9.78 16.45
N ILE A 143 14.54 9.32 17.61
CA ILE A 143 15.45 8.18 17.73
C ILE A 143 14.81 6.94 17.12
N SER A 144 13.56 6.62 17.50
CA SER A 144 12.82 5.48 16.95
C SER A 144 12.69 5.56 15.42
N HIS A 145 12.34 6.73 14.88
CA HIS A 145 12.20 6.93 13.44
C HIS A 145 13.52 6.72 12.69
N ILE A 146 14.65 7.18 13.24
CA ILE A 146 15.96 7.03 12.61
C ILE A 146 16.41 5.56 12.65
N GLN A 147 16.27 4.90 13.80
CA GLN A 147 16.65 3.50 13.96
C GLN A 147 15.89 2.60 12.99
N LYS A 148 14.56 2.76 12.89
CA LYS A 148 13.70 2.01 11.95
C LYS A 148 14.09 2.24 10.47
N ARG A 149 14.44 3.48 10.11
CA ARG A 149 14.72 3.84 8.72
C ARG A 149 16.13 3.46 8.25
N LYS A 150 17.12 3.53 9.14
CA LYS A 150 18.54 3.40 8.79
C LYS A 150 19.22 2.19 9.42
N HIS A 151 18.49 1.36 10.16
CA HIS A 151 19.02 0.20 10.90
C HIS A 151 20.24 0.55 11.78
N MET A 152 20.25 1.76 12.37
CA MET A 152 21.32 2.26 13.22
C MET A 152 21.07 1.93 14.68
N ASN A 153 22.15 1.70 15.43
CA ASN A 153 22.06 1.57 16.88
C ASN A 153 21.87 2.94 17.57
N TYR A 154 21.57 2.92 18.87
CA TYR A 154 21.31 4.13 19.65
C TYR A 154 22.46 5.14 19.60
N MET A 155 23.71 4.68 19.81
CA MET A 155 24.89 5.55 19.85
C MET A 155 25.12 6.25 18.50
N GLN A 156 25.04 5.53 17.40
CA GLN A 156 25.13 6.08 16.06
C GLN A 156 24.02 7.11 15.77
N THR A 157 22.82 6.83 16.27
CA THR A 157 21.67 7.73 16.12
C THR A 157 21.89 9.04 16.88
N MET A 158 22.36 8.97 18.11
CA MET A 158 22.67 10.16 18.93
C MET A 158 23.79 10.99 18.31
N GLN A 159 24.86 10.38 17.81
CA GLN A 159 25.94 11.08 17.12
C GLN A 159 25.41 11.95 15.96
N ILE A 160 24.48 11.43 15.17
CA ILE A 160 23.89 12.20 14.04
C ILE A 160 22.98 13.32 14.55
N ILE A 161 22.27 13.10 15.64
CA ILE A 161 21.37 14.12 16.23
C ILE A 161 22.19 15.26 16.83
N ASP A 162 23.29 14.95 17.52
CA ASP A 162 24.10 15.93 18.27
C ASP A 162 24.85 16.89 17.38
N ILE A 163 25.23 16.51 16.15
CA ILE A 163 25.87 17.41 15.17
C ILE A 163 24.86 18.33 14.47
N GLN A 164 23.57 18.13 14.64
CA GLN A 164 22.55 19.00 14.06
C GLN A 164 22.19 20.20 14.96
N PRO A 165 21.71 21.33 14.38
CA PRO A 165 21.19 22.42 15.17
C PRO A 165 20.12 21.96 16.16
N LYS A 166 20.20 22.45 17.39
CA LYS A 166 19.21 22.13 18.43
C LYS A 166 17.81 22.60 17.99
N PRO A 167 16.74 21.87 18.34
CA PRO A 167 15.36 22.24 17.99
C PRO A 167 15.02 23.70 18.34
N THR A 168 15.47 24.18 19.49
CA THR A 168 15.26 25.57 19.93
C THR A 168 15.86 26.61 18.96
N SER A 169 16.89 26.26 18.20
CA SER A 169 17.55 27.21 17.29
C SER A 169 16.76 27.45 16.00
N TYR A 170 16.07 26.43 15.45
CA TYR A 170 15.27 26.61 14.25
C TYR A 170 13.79 26.90 14.53
N MET A 171 13.29 26.55 15.73
CA MET A 171 11.93 26.91 16.15
C MET A 171 11.79 28.39 16.50
N LYS A 172 12.81 28.99 17.12
CA LYS A 172 12.76 30.42 17.64
C LYS A 172 12.57 31.44 16.53
N GLY A 173 12.53 31.18 15.31
CA GLY A 173 12.28 32.20 14.27
C GLY A 173 11.38 31.66 13.17
N ALA A 174 10.81 30.51 13.41
CA ALA A 174 9.78 29.97 12.55
C ALA A 174 8.45 30.66 12.82
N LYS A 175 7.77 31.06 11.76
CA LYS A 175 6.41 31.62 11.87
C LYS A 175 5.39 30.54 12.24
N PHE A 176 5.61 29.32 11.77
CA PHE A 176 4.77 28.18 12.06
C PHE A 176 5.61 27.03 12.62
N ILE A 177 5.04 26.33 13.59
CA ILE A 177 5.64 25.12 14.17
C ILE A 177 4.64 23.99 13.95
N ILE A 178 5.10 22.89 13.34
CA ILE A 178 4.34 21.64 13.24
C ILE A 178 4.91 20.69 14.27
N GLU A 179 4.12 20.35 15.27
CA GLU A 179 4.46 19.32 16.24
C GLU A 179 4.06 17.95 15.69
N ASN A 180 5.05 17.15 15.30
CA ASN A 180 4.89 15.78 14.82
C ASN A 180 5.18 14.81 15.96
N SER A 181 4.18 14.52 16.77
CA SER A 181 4.25 13.55 17.85
C SER A 181 3.04 12.61 17.81
N GLN A 182 3.15 11.45 18.46
CA GLN A 182 2.03 10.50 18.60
C GLN A 182 0.82 11.12 19.35
N LYS A 183 1.04 12.20 20.11
CA LYS A 183 0.01 12.88 20.91
C LYS A 183 -0.71 14.00 20.15
N THR A 184 -0.16 14.45 19.02
CA THR A 184 -0.70 15.60 18.29
C THR A 184 -1.23 15.20 16.91
N ARG A 185 -2.35 15.82 16.52
CA ARG A 185 -2.91 15.64 15.17
C ARG A 185 -2.21 16.60 14.21
N ILE A 186 -1.57 16.07 13.19
CA ILE A 186 -0.83 16.84 12.18
C ILE A 186 -1.79 17.64 11.29
N TRP A 187 -2.91 17.05 10.88
CA TRP A 187 -3.81 17.62 9.89
C TRP A 187 -4.33 19.02 10.24
N PRO A 188 -4.85 19.31 11.46
CA PRO A 188 -5.28 20.65 11.82
C PRO A 188 -4.18 21.71 11.73
N GLN A 189 -2.92 21.32 12.01
CA GLN A 189 -1.76 22.21 11.93
C GLN A 189 -1.42 22.55 10.48
N ILE A 190 -1.42 21.55 9.60
CA ILE A 190 -1.21 21.74 8.15
C ILE A 190 -2.33 22.60 7.56
N GLU A 191 -3.57 22.31 7.90
CA GLU A 191 -4.75 23.06 7.43
C GLU A 191 -4.65 24.55 7.83
N HIS A 192 -4.27 24.83 9.06
CA HIS A 192 -4.06 26.21 9.55
C HIS A 192 -2.98 26.93 8.73
N ILE A 193 -1.82 26.29 8.51
CA ILE A 193 -0.71 26.87 7.74
C ILE A 193 -1.14 27.11 6.30
N TYR A 194 -1.76 26.11 5.66
CA TYR A 194 -2.25 26.19 4.30
C TYR A 194 -3.18 27.39 4.08
N LYS A 195 -4.19 27.55 4.95
CA LYS A 195 -5.11 28.70 4.93
C LYS A 195 -4.40 30.03 5.19
N SER A 196 -3.47 30.06 6.13
CA SER A 196 -2.73 31.28 6.50
C SER A 196 -1.80 31.79 5.40
N LEU A 197 -1.36 30.90 4.49
CA LEU A 197 -0.50 31.21 3.35
C LEU A 197 -1.28 31.44 2.04
N GLY A 198 -2.60 31.69 2.12
CA GLY A 198 -3.44 32.03 0.97
C GLY A 198 -3.98 30.81 0.21
N GLY A 199 -3.75 29.61 0.73
CA GLY A 199 -4.44 28.43 0.24
C GLY A 199 -5.93 28.56 0.52
N ILE A 200 -6.72 28.79 -0.51
CA ILE A 200 -8.16 28.56 -0.43
C ILE A 200 -8.28 27.05 -0.37
N MET A 201 -8.42 26.50 0.84
CA MET A 201 -9.17 25.27 0.91
C MET A 201 -10.58 25.68 0.47
N LEU A 202 -10.84 25.63 -0.85
CA LEU A 202 -12.11 25.12 -1.24
C LEU A 202 -12.26 23.86 -0.37
N LEU A 203 -13.18 23.84 0.54
CA LEU A 203 -14.04 22.73 0.83
C LEU A 203 -14.89 22.54 -0.45
N LEU A 204 -14.28 22.27 -1.57
CA LEU A 204 -14.54 21.01 -2.17
C LEU A 204 -14.39 20.05 -0.95
N PHE A 205 -15.56 19.68 -0.51
CA PHE A 205 -15.96 18.30 -0.72
C PHE A 205 -15.73 18.00 -2.22
N ILE A 206 -14.49 18.01 -2.63
CA ILE A 206 -13.87 16.79 -3.01
C ILE A 206 -14.07 16.05 -1.68
N SER A 207 -15.21 15.40 -1.57
CA SER A 207 -15.07 13.97 -1.49
C SER A 207 -13.85 13.75 -2.34
N LEU A 208 -12.64 13.78 -1.78
CA LEU A 208 -11.80 12.66 -1.99
C LEU A 208 -12.85 11.60 -1.80
N SER A 209 -13.49 11.32 -2.96
CA SER A 209 -13.90 10.02 -3.27
C SER A 209 -12.56 9.32 -3.16
N SER A 210 -12.14 9.11 -1.95
CA SER A 210 -11.66 7.86 -1.49
C SER A 210 -12.78 7.01 -1.98
N PHE A 211 -12.78 6.79 -3.31
CA PHE A 211 -13.58 5.78 -3.95
C PHE A 211 -13.27 4.62 -3.06
N GLY A 212 -14.26 4.15 -2.31
CA GLY A 212 -14.01 3.29 -1.21
C GLY A 212 -13.12 2.16 -1.71
N GLN A 213 -11.81 2.28 -1.42
CA GLN A 213 -10.87 1.24 -1.81
C GLN A 213 -11.20 0.05 -0.95
N ILE A 214 -11.68 -1.00 -1.58
CA ILE A 214 -12.02 -2.25 -0.91
C ILE A 214 -10.83 -3.17 -1.06
N LYS A 215 -10.24 -3.55 0.04
CA LYS A 215 -9.19 -4.58 0.09
C LYS A 215 -9.88 -5.94 0.13
N THR A 216 -9.94 -6.62 -1.00
CA THR A 216 -10.48 -7.98 -1.09
C THR A 216 -9.36 -9.00 -1.09
N MET A 217 -9.62 -10.18 -0.53
CA MET A 217 -8.65 -11.27 -0.45
C MET A 217 -9.34 -12.62 -0.75
N THR A 218 -8.68 -13.48 -1.50
CA THR A 218 -8.97 -14.92 -1.55
C THR A 218 -7.94 -15.65 -0.72
N PHE A 219 -8.37 -16.59 0.10
CA PHE A 219 -7.51 -17.26 1.05
C PHE A 219 -7.94 -18.71 1.28
N ASN A 220 -7.35 -19.65 0.54
CA ASN A 220 -7.46 -21.06 0.88
C ASN A 220 -6.68 -21.28 2.19
N ILE A 221 -7.40 -21.59 3.27
CA ILE A 221 -6.82 -21.72 4.61
C ILE A 221 -6.33 -23.12 4.94
N ARG A 222 -6.44 -24.05 4.02
CA ARG A 222 -6.22 -25.47 4.21
C ARG A 222 -7.11 -26.07 5.28
N LEU A 223 -7.83 -27.10 4.96
CA LEU A 223 -8.66 -27.85 5.92
C LEU A 223 -7.83 -28.36 7.10
N ASP A 224 -8.46 -28.56 8.24
CA ASP A 224 -7.83 -29.14 9.41
C ASP A 224 -7.76 -30.66 9.28
N THR A 225 -6.55 -31.21 9.20
CA THR A 225 -6.29 -32.64 9.10
C THR A 225 -5.04 -33.05 9.84
N ASP A 226 -5.09 -34.21 10.49
CA ASP A 226 -3.95 -34.77 11.23
C ASP A 226 -2.77 -35.11 10.31
N SER A 227 -3.00 -35.31 9.03
CA SER A 227 -1.96 -35.62 8.04
C SER A 227 -0.98 -34.47 7.84
N ASP A 228 -1.34 -33.23 8.17
CA ASP A 228 -0.49 -32.05 8.03
C ASP A 228 0.58 -31.95 9.15
N GLY A 229 0.55 -32.82 10.15
CA GLY A 229 1.60 -32.94 11.18
C GLY A 229 1.89 -31.62 11.90
N GLN A 230 3.05 -31.03 11.62
CA GLN A 230 3.45 -29.74 12.22
C GLN A 230 2.74 -28.54 11.62
N ASP A 231 2.07 -28.70 10.47
CA ASP A 231 1.32 -27.66 9.78
C ASP A 231 -0.20 -27.79 10.02
N GLN A 232 -0.61 -28.56 11.07
CA GLN A 232 -2.01 -28.65 11.50
C GLN A 232 -2.59 -27.30 11.88
N TRP A 233 -3.89 -27.15 11.71
CA TRP A 233 -4.64 -25.91 11.97
C TRP A 233 -4.33 -25.25 13.31
N LYS A 234 -4.27 -26.02 14.38
CA LYS A 234 -4.00 -25.51 15.74
C LYS A 234 -2.70 -24.69 15.86
N TYR A 235 -1.72 -24.92 14.97
CA TYR A 235 -0.46 -24.17 14.95
C TYR A 235 -0.52 -22.97 14.00
N ARG A 236 -1.44 -22.94 13.03
CA ARG A 236 -1.53 -21.94 11.97
C ARG A 236 -2.63 -20.89 12.20
N ALA A 237 -3.69 -21.24 12.91
CA ALA A 237 -4.90 -20.41 13.06
C ALA A 237 -4.61 -18.94 13.39
N LYS A 238 -3.73 -18.71 14.37
CA LYS A 238 -3.34 -17.37 14.79
C LYS A 238 -2.62 -16.60 13.68
N HIS A 239 -1.68 -17.23 12.97
CA HIS A 239 -0.90 -16.60 11.92
C HIS A 239 -1.76 -16.27 10.69
N CYS A 240 -2.72 -17.12 10.36
CA CYS A 240 -3.70 -16.82 9.33
C CYS A 240 -4.53 -15.55 9.69
N ALA A 241 -4.97 -15.43 10.93
CA ALA A 241 -5.70 -14.27 11.39
C ALA A 241 -4.83 -13.00 11.46
N GLU A 242 -3.57 -13.13 11.88
CA GLU A 242 -2.59 -12.04 11.91
C GLU A 242 -2.31 -11.49 10.50
N LEU A 243 -2.21 -12.36 9.48
CA LEU A 243 -2.04 -11.97 8.09
C LEU A 243 -3.23 -11.11 7.60
N ILE A 244 -4.46 -11.53 7.87
CA ILE A 244 -5.66 -10.77 7.53
C ILE A 244 -5.65 -9.39 8.21
N LYS A 245 -5.29 -9.33 9.50
CA LYS A 245 -5.18 -8.08 10.27
C LYS A 245 -4.10 -7.16 9.70
N TYR A 246 -2.93 -7.71 9.37
CA TYR A 246 -1.79 -6.95 8.87
C TYR A 246 -2.07 -6.30 7.51
N HIS A 247 -2.69 -7.05 6.59
CA HIS A 247 -3.08 -6.54 5.28
C HIS A 247 -4.38 -5.73 5.32
N GLU A 248 -5.08 -5.68 6.46
CA GLU A 248 -6.36 -4.97 6.63
C GLU A 248 -7.38 -5.37 5.56
N ALA A 249 -7.46 -6.66 5.24
CA ALA A 249 -8.37 -7.16 4.23
C ALA A 249 -9.83 -6.90 4.66
N ASP A 250 -10.60 -6.24 3.82
CA ASP A 250 -11.96 -5.80 4.13
C ASP A 250 -13.01 -6.89 3.92
N ILE A 251 -12.84 -7.66 2.85
CA ILE A 251 -13.71 -8.80 2.51
C ILE A 251 -12.80 -9.96 2.09
N ILE A 252 -12.99 -11.10 2.73
CA ILE A 252 -12.16 -12.28 2.53
C ILE A 252 -13.05 -13.46 2.10
N GLY A 253 -12.77 -14.01 0.92
CA GLY A 253 -13.28 -15.32 0.52
C GLY A 253 -12.32 -16.39 0.99
N MET A 254 -12.76 -17.29 1.85
CA MET A 254 -11.95 -18.41 2.30
C MET A 254 -12.37 -19.70 1.60
N GLN A 255 -11.44 -20.65 1.49
CA GLN A 255 -11.69 -21.99 0.95
C GLN A 255 -11.16 -23.04 1.92
N GLU A 256 -11.68 -24.26 1.81
CA GLU A 256 -11.37 -25.44 2.66
C GLU A 256 -11.71 -25.28 4.14
N ALA A 257 -12.51 -24.28 4.50
CA ALA A 257 -12.78 -23.96 5.88
C ALA A 257 -13.81 -24.90 6.51
N PHE A 258 -13.45 -25.66 7.53
CA PHE A 258 -14.43 -26.30 8.42
C PHE A 258 -15.03 -25.28 9.41
N VAL A 259 -16.22 -25.58 9.91
CA VAL A 259 -16.96 -24.68 10.81
C VAL A 259 -16.17 -24.29 12.07
N HIS A 260 -15.35 -25.19 12.65
CA HIS A 260 -14.52 -24.88 13.80
C HIS A 260 -13.39 -23.88 13.45
N GLN A 261 -12.76 -24.02 12.27
CA GLN A 261 -11.75 -23.07 11.79
C GLN A 261 -12.36 -21.68 11.58
N ILE A 262 -13.59 -21.62 11.03
CA ILE A 262 -14.35 -20.38 10.89
C ILE A 262 -14.65 -19.73 12.25
N LYS A 263 -15.02 -20.53 13.26
CA LYS A 263 -15.27 -20.07 14.63
C LYS A 263 -14.01 -19.53 15.29
N ASP A 264 -12.84 -20.10 14.99
CA ASP A 264 -11.55 -19.60 15.47
C ASP A 264 -11.22 -18.24 14.84
N PHE A 265 -11.40 -18.06 13.53
CA PHE A 265 -11.27 -16.75 12.90
C PHE A 265 -12.24 -15.71 13.48
N ALA A 266 -13.49 -16.10 13.76
CA ALA A 266 -14.48 -15.18 14.33
C ALA A 266 -14.05 -14.65 15.73
N LYS A 267 -13.33 -15.44 16.51
CA LYS A 267 -12.74 -15.00 17.78
C LYS A 267 -11.56 -14.03 17.57
N GLU A 268 -10.70 -14.34 16.59
CA GLU A 268 -9.51 -13.56 16.31
C GLU A 268 -9.80 -12.25 15.55
N LEU A 269 -10.95 -12.14 14.87
CA LEU A 269 -11.36 -11.00 14.04
C LEU A 269 -12.66 -10.36 14.56
N PRO A 270 -12.66 -9.74 15.76
CA PRO A 270 -13.89 -9.28 16.41
C PRO A 270 -14.66 -8.20 15.65
N GLY A 271 -14.03 -7.51 14.70
CA GLY A 271 -14.68 -6.52 13.82
C GLY A 271 -15.31 -7.10 12.57
N TYR A 272 -15.24 -8.43 12.38
CA TYR A 272 -15.75 -9.11 11.20
C TYR A 272 -16.96 -9.97 11.52
N LYS A 273 -17.82 -10.13 10.51
CA LYS A 273 -18.85 -11.17 10.47
C LYS A 273 -18.60 -12.07 9.27
N TRP A 274 -19.19 -13.26 9.30
CA TRP A 274 -19.07 -14.21 8.22
C TRP A 274 -20.43 -14.86 7.91
N PHE A 275 -20.54 -15.46 6.73
CA PHE A 275 -21.68 -16.29 6.31
C PHE A 275 -21.21 -17.29 5.25
N GLY A 276 -22.03 -18.31 5.04
CA GLY A 276 -21.80 -19.43 4.15
C GLY A 276 -22.47 -20.69 4.69
N LYS A 277 -22.41 -21.77 3.91
CA LYS A 277 -22.98 -23.07 4.28
C LYS A 277 -21.96 -24.17 4.03
N GLY A 278 -21.99 -25.20 4.89
CA GLY A 278 -21.26 -26.44 4.68
C GLY A 278 -21.70 -27.14 3.41
N ARG A 279 -20.76 -27.60 2.62
CA ARG A 279 -21.02 -28.16 1.29
C ARG A 279 -21.79 -29.49 1.31
N ASP A 280 -21.72 -30.24 2.44
CA ASP A 280 -22.23 -31.61 2.50
C ASP A 280 -23.69 -31.72 2.96
N ASP A 281 -24.19 -30.79 3.76
CA ASP A 281 -25.56 -30.80 4.27
C ASP A 281 -26.31 -29.47 4.08
N GLY A 282 -25.62 -28.42 3.60
CA GLY A 282 -26.16 -27.07 3.48
C GLY A 282 -26.33 -26.36 4.81
N LYS A 283 -25.70 -26.85 5.86
CA LYS A 283 -25.68 -26.28 7.23
C LYS A 283 -24.24 -26.15 7.72
N GLU A 284 -23.76 -27.09 8.54
CA GLU A 284 -22.43 -27.04 9.17
C GLU A 284 -21.49 -28.19 8.74
N GLU A 285 -21.93 -29.18 7.95
CA GLU A 285 -21.10 -30.31 7.55
C GLU A 285 -20.30 -30.04 6.27
N GLY A 286 -19.06 -30.54 6.27
CA GLY A 286 -18.10 -30.39 5.18
C GLY A 286 -17.40 -29.04 5.16
N GLU A 287 -16.62 -28.82 4.13
CA GLU A 287 -15.93 -27.58 3.92
C GLU A 287 -16.88 -26.47 3.46
N PHE A 288 -16.58 -25.25 3.88
CA PHE A 288 -17.25 -24.04 3.44
C PHE A 288 -16.41 -23.31 2.40
N SER A 289 -17.06 -22.47 1.62
CA SER A 289 -16.45 -21.33 0.92
C SER A 289 -17.04 -20.04 1.49
N PRO A 290 -16.75 -19.68 2.75
CA PRO A 290 -17.41 -18.57 3.43
C PRO A 290 -16.88 -17.23 2.96
N LEU A 291 -17.65 -16.17 3.25
CA LEU A 291 -17.23 -14.78 3.10
C LEU A 291 -17.15 -14.13 4.49
N PHE A 292 -15.97 -13.60 4.82
CA PHE A 292 -15.78 -12.71 5.98
C PHE A 292 -15.78 -11.26 5.50
N TYR A 293 -16.32 -10.34 6.31
CA TYR A 293 -16.37 -8.92 5.97
C TYR A 293 -16.28 -8.01 7.19
N ASN A 294 -15.64 -6.87 7.04
CA ASN A 294 -15.50 -5.84 8.06
C ASN A 294 -16.83 -5.09 8.25
N THR A 295 -17.46 -5.25 9.42
CA THR A 295 -18.76 -4.67 9.74
C THR A 295 -18.74 -3.15 9.96
N GLN A 296 -17.57 -2.55 10.16
CA GLN A 296 -17.43 -1.11 10.27
C GLN A 296 -17.46 -0.43 8.89
N LYS A 297 -17.13 -1.16 7.82
CA LYS A 297 -17.08 -0.64 6.45
C LYS A 297 -18.30 -1.07 5.61
N PHE A 298 -18.87 -2.24 5.88
CA PHE A 298 -19.90 -2.83 5.04
C PHE A 298 -21.10 -3.32 5.80
N LYS A 299 -22.26 -3.11 5.18
CA LYS A 299 -23.54 -3.72 5.57
C LYS A 299 -23.89 -4.83 4.59
N LEU A 300 -24.09 -6.04 5.06
CA LEU A 300 -24.61 -7.16 4.28
C LEU A 300 -26.12 -6.95 4.07
N LEU A 301 -26.57 -6.97 2.82
CA LEU A 301 -27.96 -6.76 2.45
C LEU A 301 -28.68 -8.04 2.10
N LYS A 302 -27.97 -8.94 1.37
CA LYS A 302 -28.48 -10.26 0.95
C LYS A 302 -27.34 -11.24 0.92
N GLU A 303 -27.61 -12.50 1.14
CA GLU A 303 -26.65 -13.59 1.03
C GLU A 303 -27.31 -14.87 0.55
N SER A 304 -26.55 -15.75 -0.05
CA SER A 304 -26.93 -17.15 -0.29
C SER A 304 -25.71 -18.00 -0.65
N THR A 305 -25.89 -19.30 -0.64
CA THR A 305 -24.96 -20.31 -1.12
C THR A 305 -25.67 -21.26 -2.06
N PHE A 306 -25.04 -21.59 -3.20
CA PHE A 306 -25.52 -22.58 -4.14
C PHE A 306 -24.42 -23.60 -4.49
N TRP A 307 -24.82 -24.77 -4.99
CA TRP A 307 -23.90 -25.84 -5.33
C TRP A 307 -23.43 -25.74 -6.79
N LEU A 308 -22.17 -26.08 -7.03
CA LEU A 308 -21.62 -26.18 -8.38
C LEU A 308 -22.02 -27.53 -8.99
N SER A 309 -23.27 -27.62 -9.42
CA SER A 309 -23.90 -28.80 -9.99
C SER A 309 -25.04 -28.43 -10.94
N ASP A 310 -25.55 -29.37 -11.69
CA ASP A 310 -26.72 -29.17 -12.56
C ASP A 310 -27.96 -28.68 -11.78
N SER A 311 -28.13 -29.18 -10.56
CA SER A 311 -29.21 -28.80 -9.63
C SER A 311 -28.67 -27.86 -8.56
N CYS A 312 -28.16 -26.70 -8.95
CA CYS A 312 -27.40 -25.80 -8.08
C CYS A 312 -28.15 -25.29 -6.81
N GLU A 313 -29.46 -25.43 -6.74
CA GLU A 313 -30.27 -25.04 -5.57
C GLU A 313 -30.33 -26.14 -4.47
N LYS A 314 -29.75 -27.32 -4.73
CA LYS A 314 -29.78 -28.48 -3.82
C LYS A 314 -28.38 -28.99 -3.57
N VAL A 315 -28.19 -29.56 -2.37
CA VAL A 315 -26.97 -30.29 -2.03
C VAL A 315 -26.75 -31.41 -3.05
N GLY A 316 -25.60 -31.42 -3.71
CA GLY A 316 -25.32 -32.42 -4.74
C GLY A 316 -23.90 -32.34 -5.27
N PHE A 317 -23.49 -33.41 -5.94
CA PHE A 317 -22.27 -33.46 -6.72
C PHE A 317 -22.47 -32.80 -8.08
N GLY A 318 -21.47 -32.11 -8.57
CA GLY A 318 -21.45 -31.56 -9.91
C GLY A 318 -20.65 -32.47 -10.87
N TRP A 319 -21.31 -32.98 -11.92
CA TRP A 319 -20.69 -33.75 -13.02
C TRP A 319 -19.76 -34.86 -12.55
N ASP A 320 -18.45 -34.76 -12.86
CA ASP A 320 -17.38 -35.70 -12.44
C ASP A 320 -16.63 -35.25 -11.18
N ALA A 321 -17.20 -34.36 -10.39
CA ALA A 321 -16.56 -33.82 -9.19
C ALA A 321 -16.27 -34.89 -8.14
N ALA A 322 -15.08 -34.88 -7.55
CA ALA A 322 -14.68 -35.74 -6.44
C ALA A 322 -15.33 -35.33 -5.12
N CYS A 323 -15.66 -34.04 -4.98
CA CYS A 323 -16.31 -33.47 -3.80
C CYS A 323 -17.48 -32.57 -4.21
N ARG A 324 -18.44 -32.38 -3.31
CA ARG A 324 -19.42 -31.31 -3.47
C ARG A 324 -18.72 -29.96 -3.41
N ARG A 325 -19.10 -29.02 -4.26
CA ARG A 325 -18.52 -27.68 -4.33
C ARG A 325 -19.63 -26.64 -4.28
N VAL A 326 -19.33 -25.52 -3.64
CA VAL A 326 -20.30 -24.46 -3.43
C VAL A 326 -19.75 -23.10 -3.86
N MET A 327 -20.65 -22.19 -4.16
CA MET A 327 -20.37 -20.77 -4.30
C MET A 327 -21.25 -19.98 -3.33
N THR A 328 -20.60 -19.22 -2.45
CA THR A 328 -21.26 -18.29 -1.52
C THR A 328 -21.21 -16.89 -2.09
N TRP A 329 -22.28 -16.14 -1.99
CA TRP A 329 -22.31 -14.75 -2.43
C TRP A 329 -23.05 -13.85 -1.45
N GLY A 330 -22.63 -12.57 -1.42
CA GLY A 330 -23.30 -11.52 -0.66
C GLY A 330 -23.45 -10.25 -1.46
N GLN A 331 -24.58 -9.54 -1.24
CA GLN A 331 -24.76 -8.16 -1.66
C GLN A 331 -24.38 -7.25 -0.49
N PHE A 332 -23.40 -6.39 -0.71
CA PHE A 332 -22.92 -5.46 0.27
C PHE A 332 -23.29 -4.03 -0.07
N GLN A 333 -23.39 -3.20 0.97
CA GLN A 333 -23.38 -1.75 0.84
C GLN A 333 -22.20 -1.19 1.61
N GLU A 334 -21.37 -0.43 0.93
CA GLU A 334 -20.32 0.34 1.60
C GLU A 334 -20.98 1.45 2.43
N ILE A 335 -20.72 1.47 3.74
CA ILE A 335 -21.38 2.39 4.68
C ILE A 335 -21.06 3.85 4.33
N LYS A 336 -19.80 4.13 3.96
CA LYS A 336 -19.32 5.50 3.69
C LYS A 336 -19.94 6.11 2.43
N SER A 337 -19.97 5.36 1.32
CA SER A 337 -20.44 5.85 0.03
C SER A 337 -21.91 5.52 -0.29
N GLY A 338 -22.46 4.53 0.41
CA GLY A 338 -23.77 3.97 0.10
C GLY A 338 -23.80 3.08 -1.15
N LYS A 339 -22.68 2.92 -1.87
CA LYS A 339 -22.57 2.09 -3.08
C LYS A 339 -22.84 0.62 -2.76
N LYS A 340 -23.55 -0.04 -3.67
CA LYS A 340 -23.90 -1.48 -3.55
C LYS A 340 -23.10 -2.27 -4.56
N PHE A 341 -22.63 -3.46 -4.15
CA PHE A 341 -21.85 -4.37 -4.98
C PHE A 341 -22.04 -5.80 -4.50
N TYR A 342 -21.56 -6.75 -5.28
CA TYR A 342 -21.64 -8.17 -4.96
C TYR A 342 -20.24 -8.75 -4.78
N VAL A 343 -20.11 -9.70 -3.86
CA VAL A 343 -18.93 -10.53 -3.73
C VAL A 343 -19.35 -11.99 -3.76
N PHE A 344 -18.60 -12.78 -4.52
CA PHE A 344 -18.79 -14.21 -4.67
C PHE A 344 -17.52 -14.92 -4.25
N ASN A 345 -17.63 -16.10 -3.63
CA ASN A 345 -16.49 -16.92 -3.25
C ASN A 345 -16.75 -18.38 -3.53
N THR A 346 -15.78 -19.07 -4.09
CA THR A 346 -15.93 -20.48 -4.51
C THR A 346 -14.63 -21.27 -4.34
N HIS A 347 -14.76 -22.60 -4.42
CA HIS A 347 -13.65 -23.54 -4.54
C HIS A 347 -14.04 -24.62 -5.56
N PHE A 348 -13.35 -24.64 -6.71
CA PHE A 348 -13.61 -25.61 -7.77
C PHE A 348 -13.06 -27.00 -7.42
N ASP A 349 -13.54 -28.00 -8.11
CA ASP A 349 -13.11 -29.39 -7.86
C ASP A 349 -11.65 -29.60 -8.29
N HIS A 350 -10.90 -30.31 -7.47
CA HIS A 350 -9.46 -30.54 -7.69
C HIS A 350 -9.16 -31.68 -8.67
N LEU A 351 -10.12 -32.61 -8.93
CA LEU A 351 -9.96 -33.76 -9.85
C LEU A 351 -10.81 -33.62 -11.11
N GLY A 352 -12.11 -33.34 -10.96
CA GLY A 352 -13.08 -33.38 -12.04
C GLY A 352 -12.85 -32.28 -13.08
N LYS A 353 -12.37 -32.63 -14.27
CA LYS A 353 -12.15 -31.69 -15.37
C LYS A 353 -13.47 -31.15 -15.95
N ILE A 354 -14.47 -32.04 -16.11
CA ILE A 354 -15.81 -31.63 -16.56
C ILE A 354 -16.46 -30.74 -15.52
N ALA A 355 -16.34 -31.10 -14.23
CA ALA A 355 -16.86 -30.31 -13.13
C ALA A 355 -16.29 -28.89 -13.12
N ARG A 356 -14.96 -28.70 -13.29
CA ARG A 356 -14.36 -27.36 -13.38
C ARG A 356 -14.86 -26.56 -14.56
N ARG A 357 -14.91 -27.20 -15.76
CA ARG A 357 -15.41 -26.58 -16.98
C ARG A 357 -16.86 -26.10 -16.83
N GLU A 358 -17.73 -26.97 -16.38
CA GLU A 358 -19.17 -26.65 -16.25
C GLU A 358 -19.43 -25.70 -15.07
N SER A 359 -18.63 -25.79 -13.99
CA SER A 359 -18.65 -24.81 -12.91
C SER A 359 -18.32 -23.40 -13.41
N ALA A 360 -17.31 -23.24 -14.30
CA ALA A 360 -16.98 -21.95 -14.90
C ALA A 360 -18.16 -21.36 -15.70
N LYS A 361 -18.86 -22.18 -16.50
CA LYS A 361 -20.07 -21.75 -17.22
C LYS A 361 -21.20 -21.37 -16.26
N LEU A 362 -21.41 -22.17 -15.20
CA LEU A 362 -22.41 -21.92 -14.16
C LEU A 362 -22.12 -20.58 -13.43
N VAL A 363 -20.87 -20.35 -13.06
CA VAL A 363 -20.43 -19.11 -12.40
C VAL A 363 -20.73 -17.90 -13.28
N LEU A 364 -20.38 -17.90 -14.56
CA LEU A 364 -20.71 -16.80 -15.49
C LEU A 364 -22.20 -16.49 -15.53
N ARG A 365 -23.01 -17.55 -15.65
CA ARG A 365 -24.48 -17.41 -15.66
C ARG A 365 -25.02 -16.87 -14.33
N LYS A 366 -24.61 -17.46 -13.20
CA LYS A 366 -25.12 -17.06 -11.86
C LYS A 366 -24.63 -15.66 -11.46
N VAL A 367 -23.40 -15.28 -11.76
CA VAL A 367 -22.93 -13.91 -11.52
C VAL A 367 -23.73 -12.90 -12.34
N ALA A 368 -24.01 -13.19 -13.61
CA ALA A 368 -24.82 -12.32 -14.45
C ALA A 368 -26.28 -12.23 -13.97
N GLU A 369 -26.87 -13.36 -13.54
CA GLU A 369 -28.23 -13.44 -13.00
C GLU A 369 -28.37 -12.66 -11.69
N ILE A 370 -27.44 -12.85 -10.74
CA ILE A 370 -27.52 -12.32 -9.37
C ILE A 370 -27.08 -10.85 -9.31
N ALA A 371 -25.94 -10.53 -9.88
CA ALA A 371 -25.38 -9.18 -9.83
C ALA A 371 -25.94 -8.24 -10.92
N GLY A 372 -26.41 -8.78 -12.04
CA GLY A 372 -26.89 -8.00 -13.17
C GLY A 372 -25.84 -7.02 -13.66
N LYS A 373 -26.14 -5.73 -13.63
CA LYS A 373 -25.24 -4.63 -13.98
C LYS A 373 -24.46 -4.05 -12.77
N SER A 374 -24.69 -4.56 -11.57
CA SER A 374 -24.01 -4.08 -10.36
C SER A 374 -22.56 -4.52 -10.36
N PRO A 375 -21.64 -3.73 -9.77
CA PRO A 375 -20.25 -4.12 -9.58
C PRO A 375 -20.15 -5.45 -8.85
N ALA A 376 -19.22 -6.31 -9.30
CA ALA A 376 -19.03 -7.61 -8.67
C ALA A 376 -17.54 -7.97 -8.57
N VAL A 377 -17.18 -8.64 -7.47
CA VAL A 377 -15.86 -9.24 -7.21
C VAL A 377 -16.07 -10.74 -6.97
N ILE A 378 -15.26 -11.56 -7.59
CA ILE A 378 -15.32 -13.02 -7.47
C ILE A 378 -13.97 -13.52 -7.00
N THR A 379 -13.94 -14.15 -5.83
CA THR A 379 -12.75 -14.76 -5.22
C THR A 379 -12.86 -16.27 -5.26
N GLY A 380 -11.73 -16.96 -5.28
CA GLY A 380 -11.77 -18.42 -5.18
C GLY A 380 -10.44 -19.11 -5.47
N ASP A 381 -10.40 -20.35 -5.03
CA ASP A 381 -9.49 -21.38 -5.55
C ASP A 381 -10.21 -22.10 -6.71
N PHE A 382 -9.73 -21.87 -7.92
CA PHE A 382 -10.35 -22.44 -9.11
C PHE A 382 -9.72 -23.79 -9.53
N ASN A 383 -8.69 -24.24 -8.82
CA ASN A 383 -7.95 -25.47 -9.12
C ASN A 383 -7.59 -25.61 -10.62
N ALA A 384 -7.30 -24.48 -11.26
CA ALA A 384 -7.02 -24.37 -12.68
C ALA A 384 -6.03 -23.21 -12.92
N THR A 385 -5.05 -23.45 -13.78
CA THR A 385 -4.07 -22.44 -14.19
C THR A 385 -4.64 -21.54 -15.32
N PRO A 386 -3.98 -20.41 -15.63
CA PRO A 386 -4.47 -19.50 -16.68
C PRO A 386 -4.70 -20.15 -18.04
N ASP A 387 -3.94 -21.17 -18.36
CA ASP A 387 -4.04 -21.91 -19.64
C ASP A 387 -5.12 -23.00 -19.62
N ASP A 388 -5.71 -23.29 -18.48
CA ASP A 388 -6.74 -24.31 -18.36
C ASP A 388 -8.11 -23.79 -18.84
N GLU A 389 -8.89 -24.70 -19.43
CA GLU A 389 -10.21 -24.42 -20.02
C GLU A 389 -11.16 -23.64 -19.08
N PRO A 390 -11.27 -23.92 -17.77
CA PRO A 390 -12.16 -23.19 -16.89
C PRO A 390 -11.85 -21.70 -16.81
N ILE A 391 -10.56 -21.34 -16.74
CA ILE A 391 -10.12 -19.93 -16.66
C ILE A 391 -10.34 -19.22 -17.99
N GLN A 392 -10.04 -19.90 -19.10
CA GLN A 392 -10.31 -19.37 -20.45
C GLN A 392 -11.81 -19.10 -20.66
N ILE A 393 -12.70 -19.98 -20.18
CA ILE A 393 -14.16 -19.77 -20.22
C ILE A 393 -14.57 -18.53 -19.43
N LEU A 394 -14.02 -18.37 -18.20
CA LEU A 394 -14.35 -17.23 -17.34
C LEU A 394 -13.90 -15.89 -17.94
N ALA A 395 -12.76 -15.89 -18.62
CA ALA A 395 -12.13 -14.68 -19.17
C ALA A 395 -12.38 -14.48 -20.67
N ASP A 396 -13.15 -15.34 -21.34
CA ASP A 396 -13.38 -15.30 -22.79
C ASP A 396 -13.84 -13.90 -23.24
N PRO A 397 -13.05 -13.17 -24.05
CA PRO A 397 -13.36 -11.83 -24.49
C PRO A 397 -14.63 -11.75 -25.34
N THR A 398 -15.06 -12.83 -25.94
CA THR A 398 -16.26 -12.89 -26.79
C THR A 398 -17.54 -13.09 -25.98
N ASN A 399 -17.42 -13.52 -24.72
CA ASN A 399 -18.56 -13.74 -23.84
C ASN A 399 -19.02 -12.42 -23.19
N PRO A 400 -20.28 -11.96 -23.39
CA PRO A 400 -20.79 -10.74 -22.76
C PRO A 400 -20.81 -10.81 -21.24
N ASN A 401 -20.78 -12.00 -20.66
CA ASN A 401 -20.75 -12.22 -19.21
C ASN A 401 -19.36 -12.46 -18.64
N LYS A 402 -18.31 -12.29 -19.46
CA LYS A 402 -16.94 -12.52 -19.04
C LYS A 402 -16.59 -11.82 -17.72
N LEU A 403 -15.68 -12.42 -17.00
CA LEU A 403 -15.01 -11.85 -15.86
C LEU A 403 -13.65 -11.31 -16.30
N THR A 404 -13.10 -10.37 -15.57
CA THR A 404 -11.77 -9.84 -15.83
C THR A 404 -10.88 -10.18 -14.65
N ASP A 405 -9.76 -10.83 -14.90
CA ASP A 405 -8.77 -11.13 -13.86
C ASP A 405 -8.16 -9.84 -13.33
N ALA A 406 -8.21 -9.66 -12.01
CA ALA A 406 -7.71 -8.47 -11.33
C ALA A 406 -6.19 -8.28 -11.52
N GLU A 407 -5.42 -9.35 -11.66
CA GLU A 407 -4.00 -9.28 -11.93
C GLU A 407 -3.72 -8.55 -13.25
N THR A 408 -4.44 -8.93 -14.31
CA THR A 408 -4.20 -8.44 -15.67
C THR A 408 -4.51 -6.95 -15.86
N ILE A 409 -5.38 -6.38 -15.01
CA ILE A 409 -5.82 -4.98 -15.10
C ILE A 409 -5.38 -4.13 -13.91
N SER A 410 -4.52 -4.66 -13.05
CA SER A 410 -4.01 -3.91 -11.90
C SER A 410 -3.20 -2.70 -12.36
N LYS A 411 -3.61 -1.50 -11.92
CA LYS A 411 -2.94 -0.23 -12.26
C LYS A 411 -1.46 -0.22 -11.87
N ASN A 412 -1.12 -0.84 -10.74
CA ASN A 412 0.24 -0.88 -10.20
C ASN A 412 0.97 -2.20 -10.54
N GLY A 413 0.37 -3.03 -11.41
CA GLY A 413 0.89 -4.37 -11.69
C GLY A 413 0.64 -5.37 -10.56
N HIS A 414 1.27 -6.54 -10.68
CA HIS A 414 1.27 -7.59 -9.67
C HIS A 414 2.48 -7.47 -8.74
N TYR A 415 2.31 -7.82 -7.47
CA TYR A 415 3.37 -7.92 -6.47
C TYR A 415 3.36 -9.29 -5.81
N GLY A 416 4.52 -9.89 -5.65
CA GLY A 416 4.70 -11.19 -5.00
C GLY A 416 4.92 -12.34 -5.98
N PRO A 417 4.89 -13.61 -5.51
CA PRO A 417 5.00 -14.78 -6.36
C PRO A 417 3.87 -14.88 -7.38
N ILE A 418 4.15 -15.40 -8.58
CA ILE A 418 3.12 -15.70 -9.58
C ILE A 418 2.29 -16.91 -9.14
N SER A 419 2.93 -17.93 -8.59
CA SER A 419 2.23 -19.10 -8.05
C SER A 419 1.47 -18.78 -6.78
N SER A 420 0.24 -19.25 -6.66
CA SER A 420 -0.55 -19.14 -5.43
C SER A 420 -0.54 -20.41 -4.57
N PHE A 421 0.03 -21.52 -5.05
CA PHE A 421 0.13 -22.77 -4.30
C PHE A 421 1.57 -23.08 -3.90
N ASN A 422 1.83 -23.39 -2.62
CA ASN A 422 3.17 -23.68 -2.07
C ASN A 422 3.30 -25.08 -1.45
N GLY A 423 2.20 -25.76 -1.10
CA GLY A 423 2.20 -27.11 -0.53
C GLY A 423 2.96 -27.21 0.79
N PHE A 424 3.01 -26.16 1.60
CA PHE A 424 3.80 -26.01 2.85
C PHE A 424 5.32 -26.11 2.69
N LYS A 425 5.85 -26.09 1.47
CA LYS A 425 7.30 -26.26 1.25
C LYS A 425 7.94 -25.06 0.61
N LYS A 426 7.49 -24.70 -0.56
CA LYS A 426 7.95 -23.55 -1.33
C LYS A 426 7.01 -23.33 -2.52
N GLU A 427 7.13 -22.18 -3.13
CA GLU A 427 6.47 -21.85 -4.37
C GLU A 427 6.63 -22.97 -5.42
N GLN A 428 5.54 -23.31 -6.08
CA GLN A 428 5.52 -24.23 -7.21
C GLN A 428 5.27 -23.41 -8.49
N GLU A 429 6.23 -23.42 -9.39
CA GLU A 429 6.12 -22.73 -10.68
C GLU A 429 4.85 -23.14 -11.44
N GLY A 430 4.17 -22.16 -12.01
CA GLY A 430 3.00 -22.36 -12.87
C GLY A 430 1.71 -22.74 -12.14
N ARG A 431 1.68 -22.81 -10.82
CA ARG A 431 0.46 -23.12 -10.07
C ARG A 431 -0.23 -21.87 -9.51
N HIS A 432 -0.58 -20.96 -10.40
CA HIS A 432 -1.53 -19.88 -10.13
C HIS A 432 -2.94 -20.46 -10.24
N ILE A 433 -3.60 -20.70 -9.11
CA ILE A 433 -4.91 -21.36 -9.06
C ILE A 433 -5.93 -20.60 -8.21
N ASP A 434 -5.49 -19.61 -7.44
CA ASP A 434 -6.32 -18.71 -6.66
C ASP A 434 -6.46 -17.36 -7.37
N TYR A 435 -7.69 -16.92 -7.61
CA TYR A 435 -7.97 -15.72 -8.41
C TYR A 435 -8.91 -14.76 -7.72
N ILE A 436 -8.76 -13.50 -8.11
CA ILE A 436 -9.76 -12.46 -7.90
C ILE A 436 -10.19 -11.95 -9.28
N PHE A 437 -11.43 -12.22 -9.65
CA PHE A 437 -12.02 -11.65 -10.85
C PHE A 437 -12.90 -10.47 -10.50
N VAL A 438 -13.06 -9.56 -11.45
CA VAL A 438 -13.94 -8.38 -11.33
C VAL A 438 -14.85 -8.25 -12.53
N LYS A 439 -16.01 -7.56 -12.34
CA LYS A 439 -17.01 -7.32 -13.38
C LYS A 439 -17.69 -5.96 -13.21
N ASN A 440 -18.28 -5.47 -14.29
CA ASN A 440 -19.15 -4.29 -14.31
C ASN A 440 -18.46 -3.01 -13.83
N GLY A 441 -17.28 -2.70 -14.37
CA GLY A 441 -16.60 -1.42 -14.18
C GLY A 441 -15.83 -1.31 -12.86
N VAL A 442 -15.66 -2.38 -12.09
CA VAL A 442 -14.75 -2.42 -10.96
C VAL A 442 -13.33 -2.19 -11.47
N ARG A 443 -12.63 -1.21 -10.90
CA ARG A 443 -11.22 -0.92 -11.19
C ARG A 443 -10.34 -1.61 -10.18
N VAL A 444 -9.15 -2.01 -10.60
CA VAL A 444 -8.16 -2.64 -9.73
C VAL A 444 -6.93 -1.73 -9.62
N ASN A 445 -6.65 -1.27 -8.41
CA ASN A 445 -5.53 -0.39 -8.14
C ASN A 445 -4.24 -1.17 -7.81
N GLN A 446 -4.38 -2.29 -7.10
CA GLN A 446 -3.27 -3.15 -6.69
C GLN A 446 -3.70 -4.61 -6.73
N HIS A 447 -2.76 -5.49 -7.03
CA HIS A 447 -2.90 -6.95 -6.96
C HIS A 447 -1.63 -7.53 -6.34
N ALA A 448 -1.76 -8.50 -5.43
CA ALA A 448 -0.62 -9.11 -4.77
C ALA A 448 -0.89 -10.55 -4.34
N THR A 449 0.16 -11.37 -4.41
CA THR A 449 0.23 -12.70 -3.78
C THR A 449 1.14 -12.60 -2.56
N HIS A 450 0.68 -13.08 -1.40
CA HIS A 450 1.32 -12.90 -0.11
C HIS A 450 2.07 -14.15 0.32
N SER A 451 3.40 -14.07 0.40
CA SER A 451 4.28 -15.19 0.72
C SER A 451 4.98 -15.07 2.07
N GLU A 452 4.37 -14.35 3.01
CA GLU A 452 4.90 -14.20 4.35
C GLU A 452 5.00 -15.52 5.10
N THR A 453 6.04 -15.63 5.91
CA THR A 453 6.29 -16.78 6.75
C THR A 453 6.47 -16.35 8.21
N TRP A 454 6.18 -17.25 9.15
CA TRP A 454 6.66 -17.13 10.53
C TRP A 454 7.58 -18.32 10.84
N GLU A 455 8.71 -18.08 11.42
CA GLU A 455 9.69 -19.13 11.78
C GLU A 455 9.98 -20.12 10.62
N ASN A 456 10.07 -19.60 9.38
CA ASN A 456 10.25 -20.36 8.13
C ASN A 456 9.09 -21.31 7.77
N ARG A 457 7.87 -21.04 8.24
CA ARG A 457 6.66 -21.78 7.88
C ARG A 457 5.64 -20.88 7.22
N TYR A 458 4.85 -21.43 6.32
CA TYR A 458 3.73 -20.73 5.71
C TYR A 458 2.46 -20.87 6.55
N PRO A 459 1.58 -19.86 6.59
CA PRO A 459 0.30 -19.93 7.29
C PRO A 459 -0.67 -20.96 6.69
N THR A 460 -0.51 -21.28 5.40
CA THR A 460 -1.30 -22.28 4.66
C THR A 460 -0.49 -22.80 3.48
N ASP A 461 -0.92 -23.90 2.86
CA ASP A 461 -0.33 -24.46 1.64
C ASP A 461 -0.66 -23.67 0.36
N HIS A 462 -1.43 -22.59 0.48
CA HIS A 462 -1.64 -21.57 -0.54
C HIS A 462 -1.10 -20.22 -0.10
N PHE A 463 -0.70 -19.40 -1.05
CA PHE A 463 -0.41 -17.98 -0.81
C PHE A 463 -1.71 -17.18 -0.97
N PRO A 464 -2.13 -16.42 0.05
CA PRO A 464 -3.29 -15.53 -0.09
C PRO A 464 -3.10 -14.54 -1.23
N VAL A 465 -4.13 -14.34 -2.03
CA VAL A 465 -4.12 -13.34 -3.10
C VAL A 465 -5.03 -12.18 -2.72
N SER A 466 -4.57 -10.95 -2.89
CA SER A 466 -5.36 -9.76 -2.59
C SER A 466 -5.45 -8.80 -3.77
N ALA A 467 -6.53 -8.03 -3.80
CA ALA A 467 -6.69 -6.90 -4.70
C ALA A 467 -7.28 -5.69 -3.96
N VAL A 468 -6.78 -4.50 -4.30
CA VAL A 468 -7.39 -3.24 -3.91
C VAL A 468 -8.26 -2.80 -5.05
N VAL A 469 -9.58 -2.89 -4.86
CA VAL A 469 -10.57 -2.58 -5.89
C VAL A 469 -11.32 -1.30 -5.58
N GLU A 470 -11.84 -0.67 -6.62
CA GLU A 470 -12.61 0.56 -6.56
C GLU A 470 -13.91 0.40 -7.35
N LEU A 471 -15.03 0.71 -6.69
CA LEU A 471 -16.35 0.63 -7.32
C LEU A 471 -16.58 1.82 -8.28
N PRO A 472 -17.21 1.61 -9.43
CA PRO A 472 -17.53 2.65 -10.40
C PRO A 472 -18.43 3.75 -9.85
#